data_b47adf6aa401d12a988fbcdaa7037911
#
_entry.id   b47adf6aa401d12a988fbcdaa7037911
#
_cell.length_a   1.000
_cell.length_b   1.000
_cell.length_c   1.000
_cell.angle_alpha   90.00
_cell.angle_beta   90.00
_cell.angle_gamma   90.00
#
_symmetry.space_group_name_H-M   'P 1'
#
loop_
_entity.id
_entity.type
_entity.pdbx_description
1 polymer ?
#
loop_
_entity_poly.entity_id
_entity_poly.type
_entity_poly.pdbx_seq_one_letter_code
_entity_poly.pdbx_strand_id
1 'polypeptide(L)'
;MKKTLIAIVLILAICMSTLSFVGCNRGSIADTDLSGGYDGSEVTITFYHTMSATNLQPVLNDAIARFNELYPNIHIEHKQVGDYDAVRNQIKTELTVGGQPNIAYCYPDHVALYNVAKAVVPLDDLIASTVEVERADGSKEIMGLTEEQIDNFIEGFYNEGKAYGDDKMYTMPFSKSTEVLYYNKTFFDANNLKVPTTWDEMEEICEWIKTKYPSSTPLGYDSESNWFITMCEQYGSPYTSATKVNGTNFLFNNETNWNFVDRFSSWYAKGWVTTKELSGGYTSDAFKKADGELGKSYMSIGSSAGATHQSPEAVNGEYPFEVGIAPIPQIDANDPKVISQGPSVCIFQQDDEQEVYASWLFVKFLTTDVVFQASFSEASGYVPVIKSVNNDEYYKEFLAAANGYKTGIAAYSAKVCLEQEKAYYVSPAFNGSSKARDEVGLLMQQCFSAYEKAPDKLAMIKEKFNEAIEECEY
;
A
#
# COMPACT_ATOMS: atom_id res chain seq x y z
N MET A 1 56.87 -21.69 -32.77
CA MET A 1 56.14 -21.44 -31.52
C MET A 1 56.07 -19.96 -31.13
N LYS A 2 57.13 -19.13 -31.10
CA LYS A 2 57.05 -17.70 -30.75
C LYS A 2 56.22 -16.83 -31.73
N LYS A 3 56.27 -17.11 -33.04
CA LYS A 3 55.48 -16.35 -34.04
C LYS A 3 53.97 -16.68 -34.02
N THR A 4 53.61 -17.90 -33.67
CA THR A 4 52.20 -18.31 -33.53
C THR A 4 51.57 -17.73 -32.27
N LEU A 5 52.34 -17.58 -31.17
CA LEU A 5 51.85 -16.97 -29.92
C LEU A 5 51.60 -15.47 -30.08
N ILE A 6 52.44 -14.77 -30.85
CA ILE A 6 52.29 -13.33 -31.15
C ILE A 6 51.05 -13.09 -32.02
N ALA A 7 50.75 -13.96 -32.97
CA ALA A 7 49.56 -13.87 -33.81
C ALA A 7 48.27 -14.10 -33.01
N ILE A 8 48.24 -15.02 -32.06
CA ILE A 8 47.10 -15.28 -31.19
C ILE A 8 46.85 -14.12 -30.20
N VAL A 9 47.92 -13.50 -29.67
CA VAL A 9 47.81 -12.33 -28.78
C VAL A 9 47.32 -11.09 -29.57
N LEU A 10 47.73 -10.91 -30.80
CA LEU A 10 47.26 -9.83 -31.66
C LEU A 10 45.79 -10.02 -32.09
N ILE A 11 45.35 -11.25 -32.36
CA ILE A 11 43.95 -11.55 -32.68
C ILE A 11 43.04 -11.35 -31.44
N LEU A 12 43.49 -11.74 -30.25
CA LEU A 12 42.79 -11.46 -29.00
C LEU A 12 42.73 -9.95 -28.65
N ALA A 13 43.78 -9.18 -28.95
CA ALA A 13 43.81 -7.74 -28.78
C ALA A 13 42.88 -7.00 -29.77
N ILE A 14 42.77 -7.51 -31.02
CA ILE A 14 41.85 -6.95 -32.04
C ILE A 14 40.39 -7.35 -31.73
N CYS A 15 40.11 -8.54 -31.19
CA CYS A 15 38.77 -8.92 -30.70
C CYS A 15 38.34 -8.14 -29.44
N MET A 16 39.27 -7.68 -28.60
CA MET A 16 38.98 -6.80 -27.47
C MET A 16 38.82 -5.34 -27.86
N SER A 17 39.31 -4.89 -29.02
CA SER A 17 39.14 -3.50 -29.50
C SER A 17 37.90 -3.29 -30.37
N THR A 18 37.17 -4.35 -30.73
CA THR A 18 35.86 -4.26 -31.41
C THR A 18 34.65 -4.50 -30.51
N LEU A 19 34.85 -4.72 -29.22
CA LEU A 19 33.87 -4.37 -28.21
C LEU A 19 33.95 -2.84 -28.10
N SER A 20 33.52 -2.13 -29.15
CA SER A 20 33.00 -0.81 -29.03
C SER A 20 31.97 -0.89 -27.88
N PHE A 21 32.31 -0.29 -26.78
CA PHE A 21 31.30 0.24 -25.89
C PHE A 21 30.38 1.09 -26.78
N VAL A 22 29.34 0.51 -27.32
CA VAL A 22 28.10 1.20 -27.47
C VAL A 22 27.70 1.44 -26.01
N GLY A 23 28.35 2.39 -25.37
CA GLY A 23 27.76 3.12 -24.28
C GLY A 23 26.49 3.66 -24.92
N CYS A 24 25.37 3.05 -24.61
CA CYS A 24 24.10 3.72 -24.75
C CYS A 24 24.32 5.04 -24.01
N ASN A 25 24.54 6.10 -24.76
CA ASN A 25 24.28 7.44 -24.31
C ASN A 25 22.76 7.42 -24.13
N ARG A 26 22.29 6.86 -22.97
CA ARG A 26 20.96 7.16 -22.50
C ARG A 26 20.97 8.68 -22.36
N GLY A 27 20.37 9.35 -23.34
CA GLY A 27 19.94 10.71 -23.17
C GLY A 27 19.27 10.76 -21.81
N SER A 28 19.48 11.82 -21.06
CA SER A 28 18.88 11.96 -19.75
C SER A 28 17.39 11.62 -19.92
N ILE A 29 16.91 10.60 -19.21
CA ILE A 29 15.51 10.14 -19.19
C ILE A 29 14.52 11.28 -18.83
N ALA A 30 14.98 12.52 -18.79
CA ALA A 30 14.37 13.64 -18.10
C ALA A 30 13.21 14.32 -18.81
N ASP A 31 13.08 14.24 -20.11
CA ASP A 31 12.04 14.99 -20.84
C ASP A 31 11.65 14.24 -22.12
N THR A 32 10.99 13.07 -21.97
CA THR A 32 10.25 12.48 -23.10
C THR A 32 9.07 13.41 -23.38
N ASP A 33 8.99 13.96 -24.59
CA ASP A 33 7.83 14.72 -25.03
C ASP A 33 6.64 13.74 -25.22
N LEU A 34 5.72 13.75 -24.27
CA LEU A 34 4.51 12.91 -24.27
C LEU A 34 3.30 13.66 -24.87
N SER A 35 3.53 14.64 -25.72
CA SER A 35 2.46 15.39 -26.44
C SER A 35 1.80 14.58 -27.55
N GLY A 36 2.38 13.45 -27.95
CA GLY A 36 1.84 12.52 -28.95
C GLY A 36 0.74 11.62 -28.41
N GLY A 37 0.54 10.48 -29.05
CA GLY A 37 -0.43 9.46 -28.68
C GLY A 37 -0.08 8.10 -29.26
N TYR A 38 -0.78 7.08 -28.80
CA TYR A 38 -0.64 5.73 -29.33
C TYR A 38 -1.10 5.70 -30.79
N ASP A 39 -0.24 5.22 -31.68
CA ASP A 39 -0.44 5.24 -33.11
C ASP A 39 -1.01 3.95 -33.69
N GLY A 40 -1.32 2.97 -32.84
CA GLY A 40 -1.83 1.65 -33.25
C GLY A 40 -0.75 0.62 -33.57
N SER A 41 0.53 0.93 -33.35
CA SER A 41 1.63 -0.01 -33.53
C SER A 41 1.58 -1.19 -32.59
N GLU A 42 2.19 -2.32 -33.00
CA GLU A 42 2.27 -3.51 -32.16
C GLU A 42 3.32 -3.31 -31.07
N VAL A 43 2.90 -3.36 -29.81
CA VAL A 43 3.78 -3.21 -28.64
C VAL A 43 3.49 -4.28 -27.60
N THR A 44 4.52 -4.65 -26.83
CA THR A 44 4.39 -5.51 -25.66
C THR A 44 4.78 -4.71 -24.41
N ILE A 45 3.91 -4.68 -23.41
CA ILE A 45 4.16 -4.02 -22.13
C ILE A 45 4.15 -5.03 -21.00
N THR A 46 5.03 -4.83 -20.02
CA THR A 46 5.21 -5.69 -18.85
C THR A 46 4.61 -5.04 -17.62
N PHE A 47 3.91 -5.83 -16.80
CA PHE A 47 3.28 -5.38 -15.56
C PHE A 47 3.71 -6.23 -14.35
N TYR A 48 4.44 -5.64 -13.39
CA TYR A 48 4.86 -6.30 -12.15
C TYR A 48 3.88 -6.01 -11.02
N HIS A 49 3.44 -7.07 -10.34
CA HIS A 49 2.42 -6.99 -9.29
C HIS A 49 2.57 -8.09 -8.23
N THR A 50 1.73 -8.04 -7.19
CA THR A 50 1.68 -9.02 -6.09
C THR A 50 0.45 -9.93 -6.14
N MET A 51 -0.36 -9.87 -7.21
CA MET A 51 -1.65 -10.56 -7.31
C MET A 51 -1.50 -12.07 -7.25
N SER A 52 -2.28 -12.72 -6.37
CA SER A 52 -2.31 -14.18 -6.23
C SER A 52 -2.84 -14.87 -7.50
N ALA A 53 -2.23 -16.01 -7.85
CA ALA A 53 -2.60 -16.77 -9.04
C ALA A 53 -4.04 -17.33 -8.99
N THR A 54 -4.55 -17.61 -7.79
CA THR A 54 -5.84 -18.28 -7.61
C THR A 54 -7.04 -17.34 -7.62
N ASN A 55 -6.87 -16.11 -7.09
CA ASN A 55 -8.00 -15.19 -6.88
C ASN A 55 -7.94 -13.95 -7.75
N LEU A 56 -6.76 -13.30 -7.85
CA LEU A 56 -6.66 -11.97 -8.45
C LEU A 56 -6.19 -11.99 -9.90
N GLN A 57 -5.30 -12.92 -10.27
CA GLN A 57 -4.87 -13.02 -11.67
C GLN A 57 -6.01 -13.41 -12.63
N PRO A 58 -7.01 -14.25 -12.27
CA PRO A 58 -8.17 -14.45 -13.12
C PRO A 58 -8.95 -13.17 -13.43
N VAL A 59 -9.11 -12.28 -12.45
CA VAL A 59 -9.77 -10.97 -12.63
C VAL A 59 -8.93 -10.05 -13.52
N LEU A 60 -7.61 -10.03 -13.33
CA LEU A 60 -6.70 -9.28 -14.21
C LEU A 60 -6.73 -9.82 -15.64
N ASN A 61 -6.72 -11.14 -15.82
CA ASN A 61 -6.76 -11.77 -17.15
C ASN A 61 -8.06 -11.46 -17.90
N ASP A 62 -9.20 -11.40 -17.19
CA ASP A 62 -10.47 -10.95 -17.78
C ASP A 62 -10.38 -9.48 -18.22
N ALA A 63 -9.82 -8.62 -17.39
CA ALA A 63 -9.60 -7.22 -17.74
C ALA A 63 -8.66 -7.06 -18.95
N ILE A 64 -7.57 -7.84 -19.01
CA ILE A 64 -6.66 -7.86 -20.18
C ILE A 64 -7.40 -8.30 -21.44
N ALA A 65 -8.24 -9.35 -21.36
CA ALA A 65 -9.03 -9.81 -22.50
C ALA A 65 -9.97 -8.70 -23.03
N ARG A 66 -10.69 -8.01 -22.13
CA ARG A 66 -11.57 -6.88 -22.50
C ARG A 66 -10.79 -5.67 -23.03
N PHE A 67 -9.60 -5.40 -22.47
CA PHE A 67 -8.72 -4.36 -22.98
C PHE A 67 -8.21 -4.68 -24.40
N ASN A 68 -7.86 -5.93 -24.68
CA ASN A 68 -7.40 -6.39 -25.99
C ASN A 68 -8.52 -6.37 -27.06
N GLU A 69 -9.80 -6.42 -26.67
CA GLU A 69 -10.91 -6.15 -27.61
C GLU A 69 -10.90 -4.69 -28.09
N LEU A 70 -10.41 -3.75 -27.27
CA LEU A 70 -10.29 -2.35 -27.62
C LEU A 70 -8.98 -2.05 -28.37
N TYR A 71 -7.87 -2.65 -27.91
CA TYR A 71 -6.51 -2.40 -28.39
C TYR A 71 -5.77 -3.72 -28.67
N PRO A 72 -6.07 -4.42 -29.79
CA PRO A 72 -5.55 -5.76 -30.07
C PRO A 72 -4.02 -5.80 -30.29
N ASN A 73 -3.41 -4.67 -30.64
CA ASN A 73 -1.97 -4.56 -30.89
C ASN A 73 -1.15 -4.27 -29.62
N ILE A 74 -1.82 -4.12 -28.46
CA ILE A 74 -1.13 -3.95 -27.18
C ILE A 74 -1.13 -5.28 -26.44
N HIS A 75 0.03 -5.91 -26.34
CA HIS A 75 0.19 -7.20 -25.64
C HIS A 75 0.63 -6.97 -24.20
N ILE A 76 -0.10 -7.57 -23.25
CA ILE A 76 0.17 -7.41 -21.81
C ILE A 76 0.85 -8.66 -21.28
N GLU A 77 2.09 -8.55 -20.84
CA GLU A 77 2.80 -9.58 -20.08
C GLU A 77 2.85 -9.20 -18.60
N HIS A 78 2.08 -9.89 -17.76
CA HIS A 78 2.08 -9.60 -16.34
C HIS A 78 2.85 -10.64 -15.53
N LYS A 79 3.48 -10.22 -14.43
CA LYS A 79 4.31 -11.06 -13.58
C LYS A 79 4.04 -10.81 -12.11
N GLN A 80 3.72 -11.88 -11.39
CA GLN A 80 3.70 -11.84 -9.93
C GLN A 80 5.14 -11.84 -9.39
N VAL A 81 5.47 -10.84 -8.57
CA VAL A 81 6.79 -10.65 -7.97
C VAL A 81 6.63 -10.60 -6.43
N GLY A 82 6.48 -11.76 -5.79
CA GLY A 82 6.40 -11.87 -4.34
C GLY A 82 5.44 -10.87 -3.68
N ASP A 83 5.91 -10.19 -2.65
CA ASP A 83 5.22 -9.08 -1.97
C ASP A 83 5.66 -7.70 -2.50
N TYR A 84 5.17 -6.62 -1.88
CA TYR A 84 5.49 -5.25 -2.30
C TYR A 84 6.98 -4.91 -2.19
N ASP A 85 7.67 -5.43 -1.17
CA ASP A 85 9.10 -5.23 -0.99
C ASP A 85 9.90 -6.00 -2.03
N ALA A 86 9.46 -7.19 -2.42
CA ALA A 86 10.05 -7.95 -3.51
C ALA A 86 9.92 -7.21 -4.84
N VAL A 87 8.75 -6.62 -5.14
CA VAL A 87 8.55 -5.76 -6.34
C VAL A 87 9.52 -4.58 -6.30
N ARG A 88 9.57 -3.84 -5.19
CA ARG A 88 10.47 -2.69 -5.00
C ARG A 88 11.93 -3.07 -5.23
N ASN A 89 12.39 -4.14 -4.61
CA ASN A 89 13.79 -4.54 -4.64
C ASN A 89 14.19 -5.08 -6.02
N GLN A 90 13.29 -5.79 -6.72
CA GLN A 90 13.53 -6.25 -8.08
C GLN A 90 13.65 -5.06 -9.02
N ILE A 91 12.72 -4.11 -8.99
CA ILE A 91 12.76 -2.92 -9.84
C ILE A 91 14.01 -2.09 -9.56
N LYS A 92 14.37 -1.87 -8.29
CA LYS A 92 15.62 -1.19 -7.91
C LYS A 92 16.85 -1.82 -8.56
N THR A 93 16.89 -3.15 -8.65
CA THR A 93 17.99 -3.89 -9.30
C THR A 93 17.95 -3.73 -10.82
N GLU A 94 16.78 -3.88 -11.43
CA GLU A 94 16.59 -3.79 -12.88
C GLU A 94 16.85 -2.38 -13.42
N LEU A 95 16.52 -1.34 -12.67
CA LEU A 95 16.85 0.04 -13.02
C LEU A 95 18.35 0.28 -13.22
N THR A 96 19.22 -0.49 -12.58
CA THR A 96 20.68 -0.35 -12.74
C THR A 96 21.17 -0.79 -14.12
N VAL A 97 20.42 -1.67 -14.79
CA VAL A 97 20.75 -2.24 -16.10
C VAL A 97 19.74 -1.87 -17.18
N GLY A 98 18.70 -1.11 -16.83
CA GLY A 98 17.66 -0.68 -17.75
C GLY A 98 16.69 -1.76 -18.17
N GLY A 99 16.42 -2.71 -17.30
CA GLY A 99 15.48 -3.80 -17.51
C GLY A 99 14.18 -3.64 -16.72
N GLN A 100 13.85 -2.41 -16.30
CA GLN A 100 12.61 -2.12 -15.54
C GLN A 100 11.37 -2.48 -16.36
N PRO A 101 10.25 -2.89 -15.70
CA PRO A 101 8.98 -3.13 -16.38
C PRO A 101 8.38 -1.83 -16.91
N ASN A 102 7.34 -1.94 -17.75
CA ASN A 102 6.57 -0.78 -18.20
C ASN A 102 5.69 -0.24 -17.08
N ILE A 103 5.04 -1.13 -16.32
CA ILE A 103 4.09 -0.78 -15.24
C ILE A 103 4.45 -1.60 -13.99
N ALA A 104 4.31 -1.01 -12.82
CA ALA A 104 4.41 -1.77 -11.59
C ALA A 104 3.44 -1.29 -10.50
N TYR A 105 3.07 -2.23 -9.63
CA TYR A 105 2.52 -1.91 -8.31
C TYR A 105 3.55 -1.14 -7.49
N CYS A 106 3.08 -0.10 -6.83
CA CYS A 106 3.93 0.72 -5.98
C CYS A 106 3.15 1.33 -4.81
N TYR A 107 3.91 1.72 -3.81
CA TYR A 107 3.51 2.72 -2.83
C TYR A 107 4.21 4.05 -3.15
N PRO A 108 3.73 5.20 -2.64
CA PRO A 108 4.37 6.50 -2.90
C PRO A 108 5.87 6.55 -2.57
N ASP A 109 6.26 5.94 -1.46
CA ASP A 109 7.66 5.85 -1.03
C ASP A 109 8.55 5.02 -1.97
N HIS A 110 7.99 3.97 -2.62
CA HIS A 110 8.70 3.21 -3.65
C HIS A 110 8.98 4.08 -4.88
N VAL A 111 8.00 4.86 -5.33
CA VAL A 111 8.15 5.76 -6.48
C VAL A 111 9.17 6.85 -6.19
N ALA A 112 9.18 7.41 -4.97
CA ALA A 112 10.20 8.36 -4.56
C ALA A 112 11.63 7.79 -4.67
N LEU A 113 11.80 6.49 -4.36
CA LEU A 113 13.06 5.79 -4.55
C LEU A 113 13.42 5.63 -6.03
N TYR A 114 12.45 5.23 -6.88
CA TYR A 114 12.68 5.06 -8.33
C TYR A 114 13.01 6.40 -9.01
N ASN A 115 12.39 7.48 -8.55
CA ASN A 115 12.61 8.83 -9.07
C ASN A 115 13.98 9.45 -8.75
N VAL A 116 14.77 8.85 -7.86
CA VAL A 116 16.20 9.20 -7.74
C VAL A 116 16.91 9.01 -9.09
N ALA A 117 16.52 7.98 -9.85
CA ALA A 117 17.01 7.73 -11.21
C ALA A 117 16.17 8.40 -12.29
N LYS A 118 15.15 9.21 -11.96
CA LYS A 118 14.18 9.80 -12.88
C LYS A 118 13.53 8.74 -13.79
N ALA A 119 13.24 7.57 -13.22
CA ALA A 119 12.79 6.41 -13.98
C ALA A 119 11.27 6.35 -14.15
N VAL A 120 10.51 7.12 -13.36
CA VAL A 120 9.04 7.12 -13.40
C VAL A 120 8.54 8.26 -14.28
N VAL A 121 7.56 7.96 -15.12
CA VAL A 121 6.90 8.93 -15.99
C VAL A 121 6.00 9.84 -15.16
N PRO A 122 6.15 11.18 -15.20
CA PRO A 122 5.12 12.09 -14.72
C PRO A 122 3.87 11.94 -15.58
N LEU A 123 2.71 11.75 -14.96
CA LEU A 123 1.47 11.41 -15.67
C LEU A 123 0.67 12.65 -16.10
N ASP A 124 1.09 13.86 -15.71
CA ASP A 124 0.34 15.10 -15.93
C ASP A 124 -0.01 15.32 -17.39
N ASP A 125 0.96 15.18 -18.31
CA ASP A 125 0.74 15.37 -19.74
C ASP A 125 -0.15 14.26 -20.33
N LEU A 126 -0.01 13.02 -19.86
CA LEU A 126 -0.85 11.89 -20.27
C LEU A 126 -2.29 12.08 -19.77
N ILE A 127 -2.49 12.53 -18.55
CA ILE A 127 -3.81 12.83 -17.95
C ILE A 127 -4.48 13.98 -18.71
N ALA A 128 -3.74 15.03 -19.04
CA ALA A 128 -4.26 16.22 -19.73
C ALA A 128 -4.37 16.06 -21.25
N SER A 129 -3.92 14.93 -21.82
CA SER A 129 -3.89 14.72 -23.28
C SER A 129 -5.28 14.79 -23.89
N THR A 130 -5.41 15.57 -24.95
CA THR A 130 -6.62 15.67 -25.79
C THR A 130 -6.48 14.89 -27.11
N VAL A 131 -5.39 14.13 -27.24
CA VAL A 131 -5.15 13.32 -28.45
C VAL A 131 -6.19 12.20 -28.49
N GLU A 132 -6.82 12.06 -29.68
CA GLU A 132 -7.73 10.94 -29.95
C GLU A 132 -6.93 9.71 -30.40
N VAL A 133 -7.26 8.57 -29.81
CA VAL A 133 -6.75 7.24 -30.19
C VAL A 133 -7.88 6.40 -30.75
N GLU A 134 -7.59 5.59 -31.76
CA GLU A 134 -8.59 4.74 -32.42
C GLU A 134 -8.61 3.35 -31.80
N ARG A 135 -9.81 2.85 -31.48
CA ARG A 135 -10.06 1.51 -31.01
C ARG A 135 -10.28 0.53 -32.17
N ALA A 136 -10.22 -0.75 -31.88
CA ALA A 136 -10.42 -1.82 -32.87
C ALA A 136 -11.76 -1.74 -33.65
N ASP A 137 -12.81 -1.21 -33.02
CA ASP A 137 -14.12 -1.02 -33.65
C ASP A 137 -14.24 0.26 -34.51
N GLY A 138 -13.15 1.03 -34.64
CA GLY A 138 -13.08 2.31 -35.34
C GLY A 138 -13.63 3.50 -34.53
N SER A 139 -14.09 3.31 -33.32
CA SER A 139 -14.44 4.38 -32.40
C SER A 139 -13.16 5.09 -31.91
N LYS A 140 -13.32 6.34 -31.48
CA LYS A 140 -12.21 7.12 -30.95
C LYS A 140 -12.47 7.49 -29.49
N GLU A 141 -11.41 7.48 -28.71
CA GLU A 141 -11.43 8.04 -27.36
C GLU A 141 -10.28 9.02 -27.14
N ILE A 142 -10.46 9.94 -26.20
CA ILE A 142 -9.39 10.81 -25.73
C ILE A 142 -8.38 9.95 -24.95
N MET A 143 -7.09 10.06 -25.25
CA MET A 143 -6.04 9.34 -24.53
C MET A 143 -5.98 9.77 -23.07
N GLY A 144 -6.18 11.04 -22.75
CA GLY A 144 -6.23 11.57 -21.39
C GLY A 144 -7.50 11.20 -20.62
N LEU A 145 -7.64 11.77 -19.44
CA LEU A 145 -8.84 11.66 -18.61
C LEU A 145 -9.78 12.85 -18.85
N THR A 146 -11.06 12.61 -18.93
CA THR A 146 -12.08 13.67 -18.91
C THR A 146 -12.23 14.22 -17.49
N GLU A 147 -12.76 15.44 -17.34
CA GLU A 147 -13.11 16.02 -16.04
C GLU A 147 -14.05 15.07 -15.23
N GLU A 148 -15.02 14.45 -15.91
CA GLU A 148 -15.93 13.49 -15.30
C GLU A 148 -15.18 12.26 -14.75
N GLN A 149 -14.19 11.75 -15.47
CA GLN A 149 -13.37 10.63 -15.01
C GLN A 149 -12.49 11.02 -13.81
N ILE A 150 -11.92 12.24 -13.83
CA ILE A 150 -11.14 12.76 -12.70
C ILE A 150 -12.02 12.93 -11.46
N ASP A 151 -13.19 13.55 -11.61
CA ASP A 151 -14.14 13.75 -10.51
C ASP A 151 -14.73 12.43 -9.97
N ASN A 152 -14.72 11.38 -10.79
CA ASN A 152 -15.18 10.05 -10.40
C ASN A 152 -14.20 9.33 -9.46
N PHE A 153 -12.91 9.68 -9.43
CA PHE A 153 -12.00 9.11 -8.45
C PHE A 153 -12.35 9.56 -7.02
N ILE A 154 -12.10 8.69 -6.05
CA ILE A 154 -12.11 9.05 -4.64
C ILE A 154 -10.93 10.01 -4.43
N GLU A 155 -11.24 11.24 -4.02
CA GLU A 155 -10.30 12.37 -3.99
C GLU A 155 -9.00 12.06 -3.22
N GLY A 156 -9.10 11.47 -2.02
CA GLY A 156 -7.95 11.11 -1.20
C GLY A 156 -7.03 10.10 -1.90
N PHE A 157 -7.59 9.14 -2.64
CA PHE A 157 -6.82 8.15 -3.38
C PHE A 157 -6.15 8.73 -4.62
N TYR A 158 -6.85 9.62 -5.33
CA TYR A 158 -6.29 10.29 -6.50
C TYR A 158 -5.15 11.23 -6.12
N ASN A 159 -5.34 12.02 -5.06
CA ASN A 159 -4.35 12.98 -4.59
C ASN A 159 -3.07 12.33 -4.02
N GLU A 160 -3.12 11.05 -3.62
CA GLU A 160 -1.93 10.28 -3.25
C GLU A 160 -0.87 10.28 -4.36
N GLY A 161 -1.31 10.27 -5.62
CA GLY A 161 -0.41 10.32 -6.77
C GLY A 161 0.46 11.57 -6.86
N LYS A 162 0.19 12.61 -6.04
CA LYS A 162 0.93 13.88 -5.95
C LYS A 162 1.72 14.05 -4.63
N ALA A 163 1.88 12.99 -3.85
CA ALA A 163 2.47 13.05 -2.50
C ALA A 163 4.00 13.35 -2.47
N TYR A 164 4.59 13.83 -3.57
CA TYR A 164 6.05 13.91 -3.78
C TYR A 164 6.64 15.31 -3.57
N GLY A 165 5.82 16.30 -3.28
CA GLY A 165 6.27 17.67 -2.95
C GLY A 165 6.70 18.52 -4.13
N ASP A 166 6.42 18.08 -5.37
CA ASP A 166 6.69 18.80 -6.63
C ASP A 166 5.41 19.03 -7.46
N ASP A 167 4.25 18.75 -6.87
CA ASP A 167 2.91 18.89 -7.45
C ASP A 167 2.65 18.05 -8.71
N LYS A 168 3.56 17.11 -9.04
CA LYS A 168 3.42 16.21 -10.19
C LYS A 168 2.71 14.92 -9.82
N MET A 169 1.94 14.40 -10.76
CA MET A 169 1.27 13.09 -10.66
C MET A 169 2.22 11.99 -11.14
N TYR A 170 2.55 11.03 -10.27
CA TYR A 170 3.42 9.90 -10.63
C TYR A 170 2.74 8.55 -10.57
N THR A 171 1.57 8.47 -9.95
CA THR A 171 0.85 7.20 -9.81
C THR A 171 -0.64 7.39 -10.03
N MET A 172 -1.30 6.34 -10.55
CA MET A 172 -2.75 6.22 -10.48
C MET A 172 -3.15 5.26 -9.36
N PRO A 173 -4.20 5.56 -8.59
CA PRO A 173 -4.69 4.63 -7.58
C PRO A 173 -5.24 3.37 -8.27
N PHE A 174 -4.82 2.19 -7.81
CA PHE A 174 -5.25 0.93 -8.42
C PHE A 174 -6.35 0.24 -7.60
N SER A 175 -6.11 0.02 -6.33
CA SER A 175 -7.06 -0.51 -5.35
C SER A 175 -6.61 -0.10 -3.96
N LYS A 176 -7.53 0.25 -3.08
CA LYS A 176 -7.17 0.85 -1.81
C LYS A 176 -7.73 0.08 -0.62
N SER A 177 -7.06 0.21 0.50
CA SER A 177 -7.48 -0.29 1.79
C SER A 177 -7.12 0.73 2.88
N THR A 178 -7.53 0.43 4.09
CA THR A 178 -7.16 1.19 5.27
C THR A 178 -7.01 0.24 6.46
N GLU A 179 -6.78 0.76 7.64
CA GLU A 179 -6.89 -0.01 8.87
C GLU A 179 -8.30 0.11 9.45
N VAL A 180 -8.79 -1.01 9.96
CA VAL A 180 -10.08 -1.10 10.65
C VAL A 180 -9.91 -1.89 11.96
N LEU A 181 -10.81 -1.64 12.91
CA LEU A 181 -10.93 -2.40 14.13
C LEU A 181 -11.87 -3.59 13.92
N TYR A 182 -11.33 -4.80 13.98
CA TYR A 182 -12.08 -6.03 14.12
C TYR A 182 -12.30 -6.34 15.60
N TYR A 183 -13.51 -6.70 15.99
CA TYR A 183 -13.80 -7.09 17.35
C TYR A 183 -14.71 -8.32 17.41
N ASN A 184 -14.59 -9.12 18.46
CA ASN A 184 -15.47 -10.26 18.68
C ASN A 184 -16.85 -9.74 19.15
N LYS A 185 -17.76 -9.55 18.18
CA LYS A 185 -19.08 -8.98 18.43
C LYS A 185 -19.87 -9.81 19.42
N THR A 186 -19.83 -11.14 19.33
CA THR A 186 -20.49 -12.06 20.26
C THR A 186 -20.03 -11.84 21.68
N PHE A 187 -18.71 -11.65 21.89
CA PHE A 187 -18.15 -11.37 23.20
C PHE A 187 -18.56 -9.99 23.73
N PHE A 188 -18.52 -8.98 22.87
CA PHE A 188 -18.90 -7.61 23.23
C PHE A 188 -20.36 -7.56 23.65
N ASP A 189 -21.27 -8.15 22.86
CA ASP A 189 -22.70 -8.22 23.18
C ASP A 189 -22.98 -8.96 24.49
N ALA A 190 -22.33 -10.11 24.71
CA ALA A 190 -22.49 -10.90 25.92
C ALA A 190 -22.01 -10.20 27.20
N ASN A 191 -21.09 -9.26 27.10
CA ASN A 191 -20.53 -8.50 28.21
C ASN A 191 -21.02 -7.03 28.26
N ASN A 192 -21.95 -6.62 27.38
CA ASN A 192 -22.47 -5.26 27.24
C ASN A 192 -21.34 -4.23 27.04
N LEU A 193 -20.28 -4.58 26.32
CA LEU A 193 -19.20 -3.69 25.95
C LEU A 193 -19.61 -2.83 24.74
N LYS A 194 -19.21 -1.57 24.74
CA LYS A 194 -19.33 -0.70 23.58
C LYS A 194 -18.09 -0.78 22.74
N VAL A 195 -18.24 -0.65 21.41
CA VAL A 195 -17.10 -0.54 20.50
C VAL A 195 -16.36 0.75 20.78
N PRO A 196 -15.04 0.75 21.03
CA PRO A 196 -14.29 1.97 21.33
C PRO A 196 -14.18 2.86 20.10
N THR A 197 -14.47 4.13 20.27
CA THR A 197 -14.32 5.19 19.24
C THR A 197 -13.10 6.06 19.50
N THR A 198 -12.57 6.02 20.72
CA THR A 198 -11.34 6.72 21.12
C THR A 198 -10.32 5.77 21.73
N TRP A 199 -9.05 6.19 21.72
CA TRP A 199 -7.97 5.43 22.36
C TRP A 199 -8.12 5.35 23.88
N ASP A 200 -8.79 6.30 24.51
CA ASP A 200 -9.09 6.26 25.95
C ASP A 200 -10.13 5.17 26.25
N GLU A 201 -11.21 5.09 25.45
CA GLU A 201 -12.18 4.00 25.54
C GLU A 201 -11.54 2.63 25.25
N MET A 202 -10.59 2.56 24.30
CA MET A 202 -9.83 1.35 24.02
C MET A 202 -9.01 0.91 25.24
N GLU A 203 -8.38 1.86 25.93
CA GLU A 203 -7.61 1.60 27.16
C GLU A 203 -8.49 0.99 28.25
N GLU A 204 -9.65 1.59 28.51
CA GLU A 204 -10.63 1.08 29.49
C GLU A 204 -11.10 -0.35 29.17
N ILE A 205 -11.36 -0.65 27.90
CA ILE A 205 -11.77 -1.98 27.45
C ILE A 205 -10.64 -2.99 27.62
N CYS A 206 -9.40 -2.63 27.24
CA CYS A 206 -8.24 -3.49 27.41
C CYS A 206 -8.00 -3.83 28.88
N GLU A 207 -8.08 -2.85 29.79
CA GLU A 207 -7.97 -3.05 31.23
C GLU A 207 -9.07 -3.97 31.75
N TRP A 208 -10.33 -3.73 31.36
CA TRP A 208 -11.46 -4.55 31.76
C TRP A 208 -11.31 -6.01 31.30
N ILE A 209 -10.95 -6.23 30.00
CA ILE A 209 -10.75 -7.58 29.47
C ILE A 209 -9.60 -8.26 30.20
N LYS A 210 -8.45 -7.60 30.38
CA LYS A 210 -7.28 -8.18 31.03
C LYS A 210 -7.54 -8.55 32.49
N THR A 211 -8.31 -7.73 33.18
CA THR A 211 -8.70 -8.00 34.56
C THR A 211 -9.60 -9.22 34.66
N LYS A 212 -10.56 -9.37 33.77
CA LYS A 212 -11.54 -10.47 33.79
C LYS A 212 -10.99 -11.76 33.18
N TYR A 213 -10.09 -11.62 32.19
CA TYR A 213 -9.45 -12.70 31.43
C TYR A 213 -7.92 -12.54 31.43
N PRO A 214 -7.22 -12.83 32.55
CA PRO A 214 -5.79 -12.53 32.72
C PRO A 214 -4.87 -13.21 31.70
N SER A 215 -5.27 -14.35 31.12
CA SER A 215 -4.52 -15.07 30.10
C SER A 215 -4.62 -14.42 28.71
N SER A 216 -5.54 -13.49 28.52
CA SER A 216 -5.75 -12.83 27.22
C SER A 216 -4.71 -11.75 26.93
N THR A 217 -4.59 -11.39 25.66
CA THR A 217 -3.97 -10.15 25.17
C THR A 217 -5.07 -9.38 24.43
N PRO A 218 -5.78 -8.44 25.08
CA PRO A 218 -7.03 -7.85 24.59
C PRO A 218 -7.00 -7.36 23.15
N LEU A 219 -5.91 -6.69 22.72
CA LEU A 219 -5.75 -6.06 21.43
C LEU A 219 -4.55 -6.62 20.67
N GLY A 220 -4.74 -6.90 19.38
CA GLY A 220 -3.66 -7.07 18.41
C GLY A 220 -3.58 -5.88 17.45
N TYR A 221 -2.39 -5.46 17.06
CA TYR A 221 -2.18 -4.45 16.02
C TYR A 221 -1.16 -4.96 14.99
N ASP A 222 -1.56 -5.09 13.72
CA ASP A 222 -0.72 -5.77 12.72
C ASP A 222 0.50 -4.99 12.24
N SER A 223 0.52 -3.66 12.36
CA SER A 223 1.62 -2.83 11.84
C SER A 223 2.04 -1.74 12.80
N GLU A 224 3.22 -1.90 13.41
CA GLU A 224 3.80 -0.90 14.29
C GLU A 224 4.07 0.42 13.57
N SER A 225 4.55 0.37 12.33
CA SER A 225 4.81 1.57 11.54
C SER A 225 3.54 2.34 11.21
N ASN A 226 2.47 1.65 10.81
CA ASN A 226 1.18 2.30 10.58
C ASN A 226 0.64 2.91 11.87
N TRP A 227 0.73 2.18 12.98
CA TRP A 227 0.30 2.68 14.29
C TRP A 227 1.02 3.97 14.66
N PHE A 228 2.35 3.98 14.54
CA PHE A 228 3.15 5.18 14.81
C PHE A 228 2.73 6.37 13.92
N ILE A 229 2.65 6.14 12.61
CA ILE A 229 2.31 7.19 11.63
C ILE A 229 0.88 7.70 11.86
N THR A 230 -0.07 6.79 12.12
CA THR A 230 -1.45 7.15 12.43
C THR A 230 -1.54 8.01 13.71
N MET A 231 -0.74 7.70 14.72
CA MET A 231 -0.69 8.53 15.93
C MET A 231 -0.12 9.92 15.65
N CYS A 232 0.92 10.03 14.82
CA CYS A 232 1.41 11.34 14.40
C CYS A 232 0.29 12.18 13.77
N GLU A 233 -0.48 11.61 12.85
CA GLU A 233 -1.58 12.31 12.18
C GLU A 233 -2.72 12.66 13.14
N GLN A 234 -3.14 11.73 13.98
CA GLN A 234 -4.23 11.95 14.93
C GLN A 234 -3.88 12.99 16.01
N TYR A 235 -2.61 13.10 16.41
CA TYR A 235 -2.13 14.13 17.34
C TYR A 235 -1.74 15.45 16.65
N GLY A 236 -1.79 15.52 15.31
CA GLY A 236 -1.28 16.66 14.55
C GLY A 236 0.23 16.88 14.77
N SER A 237 0.97 15.82 15.06
CA SER A 237 2.41 15.84 15.31
C SER A 237 3.18 15.55 14.03
N PRO A 238 4.27 16.28 13.72
CA PRO A 238 5.01 16.04 12.50
C PRO A 238 5.68 14.65 12.50
N TYR A 239 5.52 13.93 11.38
CA TYR A 239 6.19 12.67 11.10
C TYR A 239 7.37 12.88 10.16
N THR A 240 7.10 13.17 8.90
CA THR A 240 8.09 13.45 7.86
C THR A 240 7.63 14.59 6.97
N SER A 241 8.52 15.06 6.09
CA SER A 241 8.19 16.07 5.09
C SER A 241 8.85 15.75 3.75
N ALA A 242 8.15 15.91 2.63
CA ALA A 242 8.72 15.76 1.29
C ALA A 242 9.84 16.76 1.02
N THR A 243 9.80 17.94 1.65
CA THR A 243 10.84 18.95 1.58
C THR A 243 11.53 19.10 2.93
N LYS A 244 12.84 19.42 2.91
CA LYS A 244 13.61 19.57 4.16
C LYS A 244 13.11 20.73 5.02
N VAL A 245 12.84 20.42 6.29
CA VAL A 245 12.54 21.39 7.34
C VAL A 245 13.73 21.42 8.29
N ASN A 246 14.36 22.59 8.49
CA ASN A 246 15.58 22.72 9.29
C ASN A 246 16.72 21.76 8.91
N GLY A 247 16.80 21.42 7.61
CA GLY A 247 17.87 20.57 7.08
C GLY A 247 17.57 19.06 7.05
N THR A 248 16.45 18.59 7.61
CA THR A 248 16.03 17.18 7.62
C THR A 248 14.63 16.98 7.04
N ASN A 249 14.34 15.79 6.53
CA ASN A 249 13.00 15.34 6.16
C ASN A 249 12.30 14.58 7.31
N PHE A 250 13.04 14.18 8.35
CA PHE A 250 12.59 13.33 9.44
C PHE A 250 12.23 14.19 10.65
N LEU A 251 10.94 14.33 10.96
CA LEU A 251 10.44 15.27 11.96
C LEU A 251 9.86 14.57 13.20
N PHE A 252 9.88 13.24 13.21
CA PHE A 252 9.17 12.43 14.19
C PHE A 252 9.80 12.42 15.59
N ASN A 253 11.04 12.89 15.76
CA ASN A 253 11.69 12.96 17.07
C ASN A 253 11.26 14.21 17.84
N ASN A 254 10.12 14.12 18.53
CA ASN A 254 9.54 15.24 19.28
C ASN A 254 8.75 14.73 20.51
N GLU A 255 8.42 15.67 21.41
CA GLU A 255 7.79 15.34 22.70
C GLU A 255 6.43 14.67 22.58
N THR A 256 5.59 15.09 21.64
CA THR A 256 4.27 14.45 21.42
C THR A 256 4.43 12.98 21.07
N ASN A 257 5.39 12.68 20.20
CA ASN A 257 5.63 11.31 19.75
C ASN A 257 6.28 10.45 20.85
N TRP A 258 7.15 11.02 21.69
CA TRP A 258 7.65 10.29 22.86
C TRP A 258 6.52 9.90 23.81
N ASN A 259 5.56 10.80 24.02
CA ASN A 259 4.45 10.59 24.96
C ASN A 259 3.50 9.48 24.50
N PHE A 260 3.15 9.42 23.21
CA PHE A 260 2.28 8.33 22.77
C PHE A 260 3.04 6.98 22.71
N VAL A 261 4.34 6.98 22.39
CA VAL A 261 5.14 5.75 22.47
C VAL A 261 5.27 5.27 23.90
N ASP A 262 5.42 6.17 24.89
CA ASP A 262 5.37 5.82 26.31
C ASP A 262 4.04 5.18 26.71
N ARG A 263 2.91 5.79 26.31
CA ARG A 263 1.56 5.27 26.54
C ARG A 263 1.41 3.83 26.04
N PHE A 264 1.72 3.59 24.77
CA PHE A 264 1.52 2.27 24.16
C PHE A 264 2.56 1.24 24.61
N SER A 265 3.78 1.67 24.94
CA SER A 265 4.77 0.81 25.59
C SER A 265 4.27 0.33 26.96
N SER A 266 3.58 1.19 27.70
CA SER A 266 2.95 0.81 28.98
C SER A 266 1.82 -0.23 28.77
N TRP A 267 1.05 -0.11 27.68
CA TRP A 267 0.02 -1.10 27.35
C TRP A 267 0.62 -2.47 27.06
N TYR A 268 1.72 -2.50 26.31
CA TYR A 268 2.44 -3.74 26.04
C TYR A 268 2.98 -4.36 27.34
N ALA A 269 3.61 -3.59 28.21
CA ALA A 269 4.11 -4.05 29.50
C ALA A 269 2.99 -4.60 30.43
N LYS A 270 1.77 -4.04 30.34
CA LYS A 270 0.58 -4.55 31.05
C LYS A 270 -0.02 -5.80 30.37
N GLY A 271 0.51 -6.22 29.21
CA GLY A 271 0.00 -7.34 28.41
C GLY A 271 -1.37 -7.08 27.78
N TRP A 272 -1.69 -5.82 27.51
CA TRP A 272 -2.95 -5.42 26.88
C TRP A 272 -2.92 -5.51 25.37
N VAL A 273 -1.73 -5.35 24.78
CA VAL A 273 -1.55 -5.34 23.33
C VAL A 273 -0.38 -6.23 22.91
N THR A 274 -0.49 -6.78 21.71
CA THR A 274 0.63 -7.37 20.97
C THR A 274 0.61 -6.90 19.53
N THR A 275 1.73 -7.10 18.81
CA THR A 275 1.84 -6.75 17.41
C THR A 275 2.26 -7.97 16.59
N LYS A 276 2.19 -7.87 15.26
CA LYS A 276 2.59 -8.94 14.36
C LYS A 276 4.04 -9.37 14.59
N GLU A 277 4.96 -8.41 14.64
CA GLU A 277 6.38 -8.69 14.77
C GLU A 277 6.74 -9.25 16.17
N LEU A 278 6.14 -8.71 17.23
CA LEU A 278 6.40 -9.16 18.59
C LEU A 278 5.76 -10.52 18.92
N SER A 279 4.64 -10.86 18.27
CA SER A 279 4.00 -12.18 18.43
C SER A 279 4.56 -13.25 17.48
N GLY A 280 5.29 -12.86 16.46
CA GLY A 280 5.83 -13.74 15.43
C GLY A 280 4.80 -14.24 14.41
N GLY A 281 3.65 -13.56 14.28
CA GLY A 281 2.58 -13.89 13.34
C GLY A 281 1.48 -12.85 13.32
N TYR A 282 0.59 -12.92 12.34
CA TYR A 282 -0.54 -11.99 12.24
C TYR A 282 -1.45 -12.03 13.46
N THR A 283 -1.91 -10.87 13.92
CA THR A 283 -2.75 -10.75 15.12
C THR A 283 -4.12 -11.41 14.93
N SER A 284 -4.56 -11.63 13.68
CA SER A 284 -5.74 -12.43 13.35
C SER A 284 -5.68 -13.86 13.92
N ASP A 285 -4.48 -14.44 14.09
CA ASP A 285 -4.34 -15.78 14.69
C ASP A 285 -4.67 -15.76 16.18
N ALA A 286 -4.21 -14.73 16.90
CA ALA A 286 -4.60 -14.51 18.30
C ALA A 286 -6.10 -14.19 18.44
N PHE A 287 -6.65 -13.42 17.47
CA PHE A 287 -8.07 -13.04 17.45
C PHE A 287 -9.01 -14.26 17.25
N LYS A 288 -8.60 -15.25 16.46
CA LYS A 288 -9.40 -16.47 16.19
C LYS A 288 -9.27 -17.57 17.25
N LYS A 289 -8.37 -17.44 18.24
CA LYS A 289 -8.24 -18.42 19.34
C LYS A 289 -9.56 -18.59 20.10
N ALA A 290 -9.70 -19.74 20.77
CA ALA A 290 -10.83 -19.99 21.64
C ALA A 290 -10.78 -19.14 22.92
N ASP A 291 -11.94 -18.87 23.50
CA ASP A 291 -12.02 -18.16 24.78
C ASP A 291 -11.28 -18.90 25.89
N GLY A 292 -10.48 -18.18 26.67
CA GLY A 292 -9.65 -18.74 27.72
C GLY A 292 -8.29 -19.27 27.26
N GLU A 293 -8.03 -19.37 25.97
CA GLU A 293 -6.73 -19.75 25.43
C GLU A 293 -5.69 -18.64 25.67
N LEU A 294 -4.45 -19.04 25.98
CA LEU A 294 -3.36 -18.12 26.27
C LEU A 294 -3.11 -17.18 25.05
N GLY A 295 -3.12 -15.88 25.32
CA GLY A 295 -2.91 -14.86 24.30
C GLY A 295 -4.10 -14.69 23.34
N LYS A 296 -5.33 -15.10 23.72
CA LYS A 296 -6.57 -14.77 23.01
C LYS A 296 -6.72 -13.26 22.91
N SER A 297 -6.94 -12.73 21.70
CA SER A 297 -7.33 -11.34 21.49
C SER A 297 -8.82 -11.23 21.18
N TYR A 298 -9.46 -10.20 21.73
CA TYR A 298 -10.88 -9.90 21.49
C TYR A 298 -11.08 -8.74 20.51
N MET A 299 -9.98 -8.06 20.21
CA MET A 299 -9.89 -6.98 19.24
C MET A 299 -8.61 -7.14 18.40
N SER A 300 -8.68 -6.73 17.13
CA SER A 300 -7.54 -6.75 16.19
C SER A 300 -7.63 -5.54 15.29
N ILE A 301 -6.57 -4.74 15.18
CA ILE A 301 -6.47 -3.68 14.17
C ILE A 301 -5.55 -4.18 13.07
N GLY A 302 -6.03 -4.08 11.83
CA GLY A 302 -5.28 -4.50 10.66
C GLY A 302 -5.93 -4.03 9.37
N SER A 303 -5.33 -4.41 8.25
CA SER A 303 -5.81 -4.01 6.92
C SER A 303 -7.25 -4.46 6.66
N SER A 304 -8.06 -3.57 6.09
CA SER A 304 -9.39 -3.89 5.61
C SER A 304 -9.41 -4.97 4.52
N ALA A 305 -8.35 -5.06 3.70
CA ALA A 305 -8.17 -6.13 2.72
C ALA A 305 -7.91 -7.50 3.37
N GLY A 306 -7.52 -7.53 4.65
CA GLY A 306 -7.33 -8.74 5.43
C GLY A 306 -8.59 -9.30 6.11
N ALA A 307 -9.77 -8.75 5.86
CA ALA A 307 -11.01 -9.06 6.60
C ALA A 307 -11.33 -10.56 6.64
N THR A 308 -11.15 -11.28 5.54
CA THR A 308 -11.40 -12.73 5.47
C THR A 308 -10.50 -13.56 6.39
N HIS A 309 -9.31 -13.04 6.73
CA HIS A 309 -8.39 -13.68 7.68
C HIS A 309 -8.79 -13.47 9.14
N GLN A 310 -9.59 -12.44 9.41
CA GLN A 310 -10.09 -12.13 10.76
C GLN A 310 -11.31 -12.98 11.15
N SER A 311 -12.03 -13.56 10.18
CA SER A 311 -13.17 -14.43 10.47
C SER A 311 -12.71 -15.84 10.81
N PRO A 312 -13.21 -16.43 11.93
CA PRO A 312 -12.94 -17.84 12.23
C PRO A 312 -13.61 -18.74 11.20
N GLU A 313 -13.07 -19.95 11.02
CA GLU A 313 -13.73 -20.99 10.23
C GLU A 313 -14.94 -21.57 10.98
N ALA A 314 -15.94 -21.98 10.25
CA ALA A 314 -17.09 -22.68 10.84
C ALA A 314 -16.67 -24.08 11.35
N VAL A 315 -17.11 -24.43 12.55
CA VAL A 315 -16.90 -25.75 13.15
C VAL A 315 -18.26 -26.45 13.21
N ASN A 316 -18.40 -27.59 12.53
CA ASN A 316 -19.68 -28.31 12.39
C ASN A 316 -20.83 -27.44 11.81
N GLY A 317 -20.51 -26.49 10.95
CA GLY A 317 -21.47 -25.59 10.32
C GLY A 317 -21.83 -24.34 11.15
N GLU A 318 -21.25 -24.16 12.33
CA GLU A 318 -21.46 -22.99 13.20
C GLU A 318 -20.15 -22.19 13.34
N TYR A 319 -20.23 -20.86 13.26
CA TYR A 319 -19.11 -19.99 13.51
C TYR A 319 -18.91 -19.81 15.03
N PRO A 320 -17.66 -19.89 15.55
CA PRO A 320 -17.39 -19.68 16.98
C PRO A 320 -17.86 -18.33 17.51
N PHE A 321 -17.79 -17.29 16.69
CA PHE A 321 -18.29 -15.95 17.02
C PHE A 321 -18.54 -15.13 15.74
N GLU A 322 -19.35 -14.11 15.86
CA GLU A 322 -19.56 -13.06 14.86
C GLU A 322 -18.48 -11.98 14.99
N VAL A 323 -17.89 -11.56 13.89
CA VAL A 323 -16.93 -10.46 13.82
C VAL A 323 -17.66 -9.15 13.58
N GLY A 324 -17.41 -8.15 14.41
CA GLY A 324 -17.78 -6.78 14.13
C GLY A 324 -16.60 -6.03 13.49
N ILE A 325 -16.88 -5.05 12.65
CA ILE A 325 -15.89 -4.17 12.05
C ILE A 325 -16.30 -2.73 12.35
N ALA A 326 -15.32 -1.90 12.73
CA ALA A 326 -15.52 -0.48 13.01
C ALA A 326 -14.30 0.33 12.55
N PRO A 327 -14.42 1.65 12.39
CA PRO A 327 -13.28 2.55 12.29
C PRO A 327 -12.30 2.33 13.46
N ILE A 328 -11.01 2.59 13.22
CA ILE A 328 -10.02 2.56 14.31
C ILE A 328 -10.32 3.67 15.32
N PRO A 329 -9.94 3.50 16.61
CA PRO A 329 -10.07 4.54 17.61
C PRO A 329 -9.35 5.83 17.21
N GLN A 330 -9.87 6.96 17.64
CA GLN A 330 -9.36 8.30 17.32
C GLN A 330 -8.90 9.02 18.58
N ILE A 331 -8.01 10.00 18.43
CA ILE A 331 -7.72 11.01 19.48
C ILE A 331 -8.86 12.02 19.54
N ASP A 332 -9.32 12.49 18.38
CA ASP A 332 -10.52 13.31 18.26
C ASP A 332 -11.51 12.66 17.28
N ALA A 333 -12.63 12.17 17.78
CA ALA A 333 -13.66 11.55 16.95
C ALA A 333 -14.34 12.52 15.96
N ASN A 334 -14.18 13.84 16.16
CA ASN A 334 -14.73 14.86 15.25
C ASN A 334 -13.78 15.19 14.08
N ASP A 335 -12.49 14.85 14.19
CA ASP A 335 -11.49 14.99 13.12
C ASP A 335 -10.76 13.65 12.90
N PRO A 336 -11.45 12.63 12.38
CA PRO A 336 -10.89 11.31 12.25
C PRO A 336 -9.76 11.27 11.20
N LYS A 337 -8.73 10.48 11.50
CA LYS A 337 -7.60 10.22 10.61
C LYS A 337 -7.35 8.71 10.54
N VAL A 338 -7.24 8.20 9.33
CA VAL A 338 -6.90 6.81 9.07
C VAL A 338 -6.00 6.70 7.84
N ILE A 339 -5.00 5.84 7.92
CA ILE A 339 -4.02 5.70 6.84
C ILE A 339 -4.66 5.13 5.57
N SER A 340 -4.40 5.78 4.41
CA SER A 340 -4.66 5.18 3.10
C SER A 340 -3.58 4.15 2.78
N GLN A 341 -3.98 2.98 2.34
CA GLN A 341 -3.13 1.86 1.98
C GLN A 341 -3.58 1.24 0.66
N GLY A 342 -2.88 0.18 0.23
CA GLY A 342 -3.15 -0.50 -1.02
C GLY A 342 -2.36 0.08 -2.19
N PRO A 343 -2.21 -0.70 -3.26
CA PRO A 343 -1.33 -0.33 -4.35
C PRO A 343 -1.89 0.80 -5.19
N SER A 344 -0.98 1.66 -5.60
CA SER A 344 -1.06 2.46 -6.81
C SER A 344 -0.23 1.80 -7.92
N VAL A 345 -0.32 2.31 -9.14
CA VAL A 345 0.51 1.89 -10.27
C VAL A 345 1.29 3.08 -10.79
N CYS A 346 2.55 2.85 -11.12
CA CYS A 346 3.40 3.81 -11.83
C CYS A 346 3.82 3.26 -13.20
N ILE A 347 4.15 4.15 -14.12
CA ILE A 347 4.66 3.86 -15.44
C ILE A 347 6.14 4.22 -15.48
N PHE A 348 6.98 3.33 -15.99
CA PHE A 348 8.40 3.58 -16.13
C PHE A 348 8.73 4.15 -17.52
N GLN A 349 9.75 5.01 -17.55
CA GLN A 349 10.34 5.49 -18.79
C GLN A 349 10.84 4.33 -19.64
N GLN A 350 10.52 4.35 -20.93
CA GLN A 350 10.96 3.39 -21.94
C GLN A 350 11.65 4.12 -23.08
N ASP A 351 12.47 3.39 -23.86
CA ASP A 351 13.14 3.97 -25.05
C ASP A 351 12.15 4.23 -26.19
N ASP A 352 11.04 3.48 -26.23
CA ASP A 352 9.93 3.65 -27.17
C ASP A 352 8.74 4.35 -26.48
N GLU A 353 8.38 5.53 -26.97
CA GLU A 353 7.23 6.28 -26.45
C GLU A 353 5.90 5.56 -26.66
N GLN A 354 5.80 4.68 -27.66
CA GLN A 354 4.58 3.90 -27.90
C GLN A 354 4.33 2.89 -26.77
N GLU A 355 5.37 2.37 -26.14
CA GLU A 355 5.23 1.55 -24.93
C GLU A 355 4.70 2.37 -23.74
N VAL A 356 5.09 3.64 -23.62
CA VAL A 356 4.57 4.54 -22.56
C VAL A 356 3.10 4.86 -22.81
N TYR A 357 2.71 5.19 -24.04
CA TYR A 357 1.30 5.46 -24.38
C TYR A 357 0.42 4.23 -24.21
N ALA A 358 0.88 3.06 -24.63
CA ALA A 358 0.18 1.79 -24.44
C ALA A 358 0.03 1.45 -22.95
N SER A 359 1.08 1.67 -22.15
CA SER A 359 1.04 1.49 -20.69
C SER A 359 0.02 2.42 -20.05
N TRP A 360 -0.04 3.68 -20.49
CA TRP A 360 -1.03 4.63 -19.98
C TRP A 360 -2.46 4.22 -20.33
N LEU A 361 -2.73 3.80 -21.56
CA LEU A 361 -4.06 3.33 -21.96
C LEU A 361 -4.52 2.14 -21.09
N PHE A 362 -3.61 1.21 -20.80
CA PHE A 362 -3.93 0.09 -19.93
C PHE A 362 -4.14 0.51 -18.47
N VAL A 363 -3.30 1.40 -17.94
CA VAL A 363 -3.48 1.96 -16.59
C VAL A 363 -4.81 2.73 -16.49
N LYS A 364 -5.11 3.59 -17.46
CA LYS A 364 -6.39 4.30 -17.55
C LYS A 364 -7.56 3.31 -17.54
N PHE A 365 -7.51 2.26 -18.37
CA PHE A 365 -8.55 1.24 -18.42
C PHE A 365 -8.73 0.58 -17.04
N LEU A 366 -7.68 0.06 -16.41
CA LEU A 366 -7.78 -0.62 -15.12
C LEU A 366 -8.32 0.29 -14.00
N THR A 367 -8.02 1.58 -14.05
CA THR A 367 -8.39 2.51 -12.98
C THR A 367 -9.74 3.20 -13.20
N THR A 368 -10.32 3.13 -14.40
CA THR A 368 -11.62 3.74 -14.73
C THR A 368 -12.71 2.76 -15.13
N ASP A 369 -12.37 1.47 -15.37
CA ASP A 369 -13.34 0.45 -15.75
C ASP A 369 -14.12 -0.06 -14.53
N VAL A 370 -15.42 0.20 -14.50
CA VAL A 370 -16.31 -0.14 -13.38
C VAL A 370 -16.33 -1.64 -13.13
N VAL A 371 -16.34 -2.45 -14.19
CA VAL A 371 -16.41 -3.92 -14.08
C VAL A 371 -15.16 -4.48 -13.42
N PHE A 372 -13.98 -4.01 -13.86
CA PHE A 372 -12.73 -4.40 -13.24
C PHE A 372 -12.65 -3.98 -11.77
N GLN A 373 -12.97 -2.71 -11.48
CA GLN A 373 -12.90 -2.18 -10.12
C GLN A 373 -13.84 -2.90 -9.16
N ALA A 374 -15.07 -3.25 -9.59
CA ALA A 374 -16.03 -4.01 -8.81
C ALA A 374 -15.54 -5.44 -8.55
N SER A 375 -15.19 -6.17 -9.62
CA SER A 375 -14.74 -7.57 -9.53
C SER A 375 -13.43 -7.71 -8.73
N PHE A 376 -12.50 -6.76 -8.91
CA PHE A 376 -11.24 -6.75 -8.17
C PHE A 376 -11.45 -6.48 -6.67
N SER A 377 -12.35 -5.55 -6.34
CA SER A 377 -12.74 -5.25 -4.95
C SER A 377 -13.31 -6.49 -4.24
N GLU A 378 -14.27 -7.16 -4.87
CA GLU A 378 -14.85 -8.39 -4.30
C GLU A 378 -13.80 -9.50 -4.09
N ALA A 379 -12.94 -9.74 -5.10
CA ALA A 379 -11.95 -10.81 -5.06
C ALA A 379 -10.80 -10.54 -4.08
N SER A 380 -10.45 -9.25 -3.85
CA SER A 380 -9.28 -8.85 -3.07
C SER A 380 -9.59 -8.38 -1.65
N GLY A 381 -10.81 -7.89 -1.39
CA GLY A 381 -11.16 -7.18 -0.17
C GLY A 381 -10.62 -5.72 -0.12
N TYR A 382 -10.00 -5.23 -1.19
CA TYR A 382 -9.70 -3.81 -1.38
C TYR A 382 -10.96 -3.05 -1.77
N VAL A 383 -10.99 -1.74 -1.54
CA VAL A 383 -12.07 -0.88 -2.02
C VAL A 383 -11.76 -0.34 -3.42
N PRO A 384 -12.79 -0.12 -4.26
CA PRO A 384 -12.63 0.52 -5.57
C PRO A 384 -12.09 1.95 -5.43
N VAL A 385 -11.42 2.43 -6.47
CA VAL A 385 -10.86 3.79 -6.47
C VAL A 385 -11.78 4.82 -7.12
N ILE A 386 -12.89 4.38 -7.73
CA ILE A 386 -13.87 5.24 -8.41
C ILE A 386 -15.26 5.13 -7.79
N LYS A 387 -15.92 6.28 -7.64
CA LYS A 387 -17.25 6.41 -6.99
C LYS A 387 -18.37 5.71 -7.75
N SER A 388 -18.28 5.64 -9.11
CA SER A 388 -19.30 5.04 -9.96
C SER A 388 -19.53 3.55 -9.71
N VAL A 389 -18.57 2.83 -9.15
CA VAL A 389 -18.72 1.43 -8.75
C VAL A 389 -19.87 1.26 -7.75
N ASN A 390 -20.12 2.24 -6.88
CA ASN A 390 -21.22 2.20 -5.93
C ASN A 390 -22.61 2.19 -6.60
N ASN A 391 -22.70 2.55 -7.89
CA ASN A 391 -23.93 2.50 -8.68
C ASN A 391 -24.07 1.20 -9.48
N ASP A 392 -23.04 0.39 -9.58
CA ASP A 392 -23.04 -0.89 -10.25
C ASP A 392 -23.89 -1.91 -9.50
N GLU A 393 -24.77 -2.64 -10.20
CA GLU A 393 -25.71 -3.59 -9.58
C GLU A 393 -24.99 -4.79 -8.96
N TYR A 394 -23.93 -5.29 -9.61
CA TYR A 394 -23.14 -6.40 -9.09
C TYR A 394 -22.43 -6.00 -7.78
N TYR A 395 -21.83 -4.80 -7.72
CA TYR A 395 -21.18 -4.31 -6.50
C TYR A 395 -22.18 -4.01 -5.38
N LYS A 396 -23.37 -3.51 -5.71
CA LYS A 396 -24.46 -3.34 -4.73
C LYS A 396 -24.89 -4.67 -4.11
N GLU A 397 -25.00 -5.74 -4.93
CA GLU A 397 -25.32 -7.08 -4.43
C GLU A 397 -24.21 -7.59 -3.51
N PHE A 398 -22.94 -7.41 -3.87
CA PHE A 398 -21.81 -7.71 -3.00
C PHE A 398 -21.91 -6.97 -1.65
N LEU A 399 -22.10 -5.65 -1.66
CA LEU A 399 -22.24 -4.87 -0.44
C LEU A 399 -23.49 -5.27 0.38
N ALA A 400 -24.59 -5.67 -0.27
CA ALA A 400 -25.80 -6.14 0.41
C ALA A 400 -25.58 -7.45 1.19
N ALA A 401 -24.63 -8.28 0.76
CA ALA A 401 -24.26 -9.53 1.43
C ALA A 401 -23.43 -9.33 2.72
N ALA A 402 -23.09 -8.09 3.10
CA ALA A 402 -22.25 -7.75 4.25
C ALA A 402 -22.78 -8.38 5.56
N ASN A 403 -21.92 -9.13 6.23
CA ASN A 403 -22.18 -9.72 7.55
C ASN A 403 -20.85 -10.02 8.25
N GLY A 404 -20.91 -10.35 9.55
CA GLY A 404 -19.73 -10.63 10.39
C GLY A 404 -19.14 -12.04 10.27
N TYR A 405 -19.45 -12.77 9.21
CA TYR A 405 -18.98 -14.14 8.96
C TYR A 405 -18.15 -14.21 7.68
N LYS A 406 -17.43 -15.32 7.49
CA LYS A 406 -16.53 -15.56 6.35
C LYS A 406 -17.16 -15.22 5.00
N THR A 407 -18.46 -15.45 4.86
CA THR A 407 -19.21 -15.28 3.59
C THR A 407 -19.52 -13.83 3.23
N GLY A 408 -19.48 -12.89 4.20
CA GLY A 408 -19.86 -11.51 3.98
C GLY A 408 -18.93 -10.48 4.62
N ILE A 409 -17.85 -10.93 5.27
CA ILE A 409 -16.97 -10.04 6.02
C ILE A 409 -16.17 -9.09 5.11
N ALA A 410 -15.84 -9.50 3.87
CA ALA A 410 -15.18 -8.63 2.91
C ALA A 410 -16.09 -7.45 2.52
N ALA A 411 -17.37 -7.73 2.23
CA ALA A 411 -18.37 -6.71 1.96
C ALA A 411 -18.62 -5.79 3.18
N TYR A 412 -18.60 -6.36 4.39
CA TYR A 412 -18.71 -5.57 5.62
C TYR A 412 -17.53 -4.61 5.78
N SER A 413 -16.30 -5.10 5.55
CA SER A 413 -15.09 -4.29 5.58
C SER A 413 -15.14 -3.17 4.55
N ALA A 414 -15.54 -3.47 3.31
CA ALA A 414 -15.68 -2.47 2.25
C ALA A 414 -16.65 -1.34 2.64
N LYS A 415 -17.81 -1.67 3.27
CA LYS A 415 -18.74 -0.66 3.77
C LYS A 415 -18.11 0.28 4.78
N VAL A 416 -17.40 -0.28 5.79
CA VAL A 416 -16.73 0.53 6.81
C VAL A 416 -15.65 1.42 6.19
N CYS A 417 -14.92 0.94 5.18
CA CYS A 417 -13.94 1.75 4.46
C CYS A 417 -14.60 2.91 3.70
N LEU A 418 -15.71 2.67 3.02
CA LEU A 418 -16.43 3.72 2.30
C LEU A 418 -16.96 4.81 3.26
N GLU A 419 -17.38 4.44 4.47
CA GLU A 419 -17.81 5.39 5.50
C GLU A 419 -16.66 6.27 6.00
N GLN A 420 -15.39 5.82 5.88
CA GLN A 420 -14.18 6.53 6.31
C GLN A 420 -13.53 7.37 5.19
N GLU A 421 -14.16 7.52 4.01
CA GLU A 421 -13.56 8.20 2.84
C GLU A 421 -12.92 9.55 3.17
N LYS A 422 -13.52 10.34 4.04
CA LYS A 422 -13.04 11.68 4.42
C LYS A 422 -11.92 11.68 5.46
N ALA A 423 -11.64 10.52 6.06
CA ALA A 423 -10.62 10.38 7.10
C ALA A 423 -9.26 9.95 6.53
N TYR A 424 -9.19 9.59 5.25
CA TYR A 424 -7.96 9.09 4.64
C TYR A 424 -6.88 10.15 4.56
N TYR A 425 -5.67 9.76 4.96
CA TYR A 425 -4.46 10.55 4.77
C TYR A 425 -3.35 9.70 4.16
N VAL A 426 -2.37 10.36 3.59
CA VAL A 426 -1.17 9.75 3.00
C VAL A 426 0.05 10.48 3.53
N SER A 427 1.08 9.72 3.93
CA SER A 427 2.36 10.29 4.35
C SER A 427 3.11 10.88 3.16
N PRO A 428 3.84 12.00 3.32
CA PRO A 428 4.69 12.54 2.27
C PRO A 428 5.71 11.54 1.75
N ALA A 429 5.89 11.47 0.43
CA ALA A 429 6.83 10.57 -0.23
C ALA A 429 8.10 11.33 -0.68
N PHE A 430 9.26 10.81 -0.32
CA PHE A 430 10.59 11.34 -0.69
C PHE A 430 11.63 10.22 -0.61
N ASN A 431 12.81 10.45 -1.16
CA ASN A 431 13.90 9.50 -1.02
C ASN A 431 14.31 9.37 0.47
N GLY A 432 13.98 8.24 1.08
CA GLY A 432 14.15 7.96 2.52
C GLY A 432 12.84 7.73 3.28
N SER A 433 11.66 7.98 2.68
CA SER A 433 10.37 7.76 3.35
C SER A 433 10.10 6.28 3.67
N SER A 434 10.51 5.34 2.79
CA SER A 434 10.49 3.89 3.09
C SER A 434 11.35 3.57 4.32
N LYS A 435 12.58 4.10 4.36
CA LYS A 435 13.49 3.88 5.50
C LYS A 435 12.89 4.45 6.79
N ALA A 436 12.34 5.67 6.75
CA ALA A 436 11.66 6.25 7.92
C ALA A 436 10.51 5.37 8.44
N ARG A 437 9.74 4.78 7.51
CA ARG A 437 8.66 3.86 7.85
C ARG A 437 9.17 2.61 8.57
N ASP A 438 10.23 2.00 8.06
CA ASP A 438 10.84 0.81 8.65
C ASP A 438 11.40 1.14 10.05
N GLU A 439 12.09 2.27 10.18
CA GLU A 439 12.73 2.68 11.44
C GLU A 439 11.72 3.04 12.55
N VAL A 440 10.59 3.70 12.24
CA VAL A 440 9.59 3.97 13.29
C VAL A 440 8.84 2.69 13.72
N GLY A 441 8.69 1.72 12.82
CA GLY A 441 8.19 0.39 13.19
C GLY A 441 9.15 -0.33 14.14
N LEU A 442 10.44 -0.36 13.82
CA LEU A 442 11.47 -0.94 14.66
C LEU A 442 11.60 -0.22 16.02
N LEU A 443 11.51 1.12 16.03
CA LEU A 443 11.49 1.94 17.24
C LEU A 443 10.36 1.51 18.18
N MET A 444 9.13 1.36 17.67
CA MET A 444 7.99 0.89 18.47
C MET A 444 8.27 -0.48 19.10
N GLN A 445 8.75 -1.45 18.32
CA GLN A 445 9.09 -2.81 18.81
C GLN A 445 10.17 -2.77 19.91
N GLN A 446 11.20 -1.97 19.72
CA GLN A 446 12.30 -1.82 20.68
C GLN A 446 11.81 -1.17 21.99
N CYS A 447 11.01 -0.11 21.89
CA CYS A 447 10.42 0.54 23.06
C CYS A 447 9.52 -0.44 23.84
N PHE A 448 8.62 -1.15 23.15
CA PHE A 448 7.74 -2.15 23.79
C PHE A 448 8.54 -3.22 24.53
N SER A 449 9.54 -3.78 23.86
CA SER A 449 10.36 -4.88 24.44
C SER A 449 11.25 -4.45 25.60
N ALA A 450 11.73 -3.20 25.59
CA ALA A 450 12.64 -2.66 26.60
C ALA A 450 11.89 -2.03 27.79
N TYR A 451 10.63 -1.62 27.61
CA TYR A 451 9.91 -0.75 28.53
C TYR A 451 9.92 -1.22 30.00
N GLU A 452 9.52 -2.46 30.24
CA GLU A 452 9.41 -2.99 31.61
C GLU A 452 10.74 -2.93 32.37
N LYS A 453 11.86 -3.18 31.68
CA LYS A 453 13.20 -3.28 32.25
C LYS A 453 13.92 -1.93 32.35
N ALA A 454 13.48 -0.91 31.64
CA ALA A 454 14.14 0.39 31.62
C ALA A 454 13.98 1.09 32.99
N PRO A 455 15.09 1.56 33.61
CA PRO A 455 15.02 2.31 34.88
C PRO A 455 14.41 3.69 34.70
N ASP A 456 14.65 4.33 33.56
CA ASP A 456 14.06 5.59 33.12
C ASP A 456 13.42 5.38 31.75
N LYS A 457 12.09 5.33 31.72
CA LYS A 457 11.28 5.03 30.54
C LYS A 457 11.47 6.09 29.45
N LEU A 458 11.37 7.35 29.85
CA LEU A 458 11.45 8.46 28.91
C LEU A 458 12.88 8.63 28.32
N ALA A 459 13.91 8.42 29.12
CA ALA A 459 15.28 8.43 28.62
C ALA A 459 15.52 7.32 27.60
N MET A 460 15.04 6.12 27.85
CA MET A 460 15.13 4.98 26.92
C MET A 460 14.39 5.28 25.62
N ILE A 461 13.17 5.82 25.70
CA ILE A 461 12.38 6.19 24.50
C ILE A 461 13.13 7.21 23.67
N LYS A 462 13.61 8.31 24.27
CA LYS A 462 14.39 9.35 23.58
C LYS A 462 15.66 8.81 22.91
N GLU A 463 16.33 7.85 23.56
CA GLU A 463 17.49 7.17 22.96
C GLU A 463 17.08 6.43 21.68
N LYS A 464 15.96 5.66 21.70
CA LYS A 464 15.47 4.94 20.52
C LYS A 464 15.03 5.87 19.40
N PHE A 465 14.46 7.02 19.71
CA PHE A 465 14.15 8.05 18.70
C PHE A 465 15.42 8.63 18.06
N ASN A 466 16.48 8.87 18.83
CA ASN A 466 17.75 9.34 18.28
C ASN A 466 18.39 8.29 17.37
N GLU A 467 18.42 7.01 17.80
CA GLU A 467 18.91 5.90 16.98
C GLU A 467 18.15 5.82 15.64
N ALA A 468 16.81 5.88 15.66
CA ALA A 468 15.99 5.82 14.45
C ALA A 468 16.23 7.00 13.49
N ILE A 469 16.45 8.22 14.01
CA ILE A 469 16.84 9.38 13.19
C ILE A 469 18.20 9.18 12.56
N GLU A 470 19.20 8.73 13.35
CA GLU A 470 20.54 8.46 12.84
C GLU A 470 20.49 7.45 11.69
N GLU A 471 19.75 6.35 11.86
CA GLU A 471 19.59 5.33 10.80
C GLU A 471 18.88 5.88 9.54
N CYS A 472 17.93 6.81 9.69
CA CYS A 472 17.27 7.44 8.54
C CYS A 472 18.21 8.38 7.75
N GLU A 473 19.23 8.95 8.38
CA GLU A 473 20.14 9.93 7.75
C GLU A 473 21.34 9.24 7.04
N TYR A 474 21.57 7.96 7.28
CA TYR A 474 22.56 7.13 6.60
C TYR A 474 21.98 6.38 5.40
#